data_f9afb9ef134ef76cd2080842d9902640
#
_entry.id   f9afb9ef134ef76cd2080842d9902640
#
_cell.length_a   1.000
_cell.length_b   1.000
_cell.length_c   1.000
_cell.angle_alpha   90.00
_cell.angle_beta   90.00
_cell.angle_gamma   90.00
#
_symmetry.space_group_name_H-M   'P 1'
#
loop_
_entity.id
_entity.type
_entity.pdbx_description
1 polymer ?
#
loop_
_entity_poly.entity_id
_entity_poly.type
_entity_poly.pdbx_seq_one_letter_code
_entity_poly.pdbx_strand_id
1 'polypeptide(L)'
;MKAALISLGSKSSMMAADAMKKYFDEVDMIQLRDIEVSLGKESDILYQGEPMKQYDCVFLKGSFRYAHILRSIASMLEGKVAYMPIPADAFSTVHNKLLTHLIMQQHNIPMPRTYVSSTVEAAKELL
;
A
#
# COMPACT_ATOMS: atom_id res chain seq x y z
N MET A 1 7.17 18.00 -11.64
CA MET A 1 6.28 17.08 -10.88
C MET A 1 7.07 16.51 -9.72
N LYS A 2 6.42 16.47 -8.53
CA LYS A 2 7.03 15.98 -7.30
C LYS A 2 6.40 14.64 -6.90
N ALA A 3 7.23 13.68 -6.52
CA ALA A 3 6.78 12.38 -6.07
C ALA A 3 7.29 12.02 -4.68
N ALA A 4 6.54 11.23 -3.96
CA ALA A 4 6.97 10.61 -2.71
C ALA A 4 6.89 9.09 -2.81
N LEU A 5 7.90 8.41 -2.27
CA LEU A 5 7.85 6.98 -1.98
C LEU A 5 7.77 6.79 -0.47
N ILE A 6 6.62 6.37 0.03
CA ILE A 6 6.42 6.04 1.44
C ILE A 6 6.73 4.57 1.66
N SER A 7 7.75 4.25 2.44
CA SER A 7 8.19 2.88 2.64
C SER A 7 8.99 2.68 3.94
N LEU A 8 9.40 1.45 4.19
CA LEU A 8 10.31 1.10 5.30
C LEU A 8 11.80 1.22 4.93
N GLY A 9 12.14 1.78 3.77
CA GLY A 9 13.52 2.02 3.34
C GLY A 9 14.30 0.75 2.93
N SER A 10 13.63 -0.30 2.46
CA SER A 10 14.30 -1.50 1.98
C SER A 10 15.12 -1.23 0.71
N LYS A 11 16.08 -2.11 0.38
CA LYS A 11 16.86 -2.01 -0.85
C LYS A 11 15.97 -1.88 -2.09
N SER A 12 14.88 -2.67 -2.17
CA SER A 12 13.93 -2.57 -3.28
C SER A 12 13.16 -1.25 -3.30
N SER A 13 12.98 -0.59 -2.15
CA SER A 13 12.38 0.75 -2.11
C SER A 13 13.35 1.81 -2.62
N MET A 14 14.64 1.70 -2.26
CA MET A 14 15.67 2.60 -2.80
C MET A 14 15.77 2.48 -4.33
N MET A 15 15.77 1.25 -4.87
CA MET A 15 15.76 1.02 -6.31
C MET A 15 14.53 1.62 -7.00
N ALA A 16 13.35 1.52 -6.36
CA ALA A 16 12.13 2.12 -6.88
C ALA A 16 12.23 3.65 -6.89
N ALA A 17 12.71 4.27 -5.81
CA ALA A 17 12.91 5.72 -5.76
C ALA A 17 13.91 6.20 -6.83
N ASP A 18 15.00 5.47 -7.04
CA ASP A 18 15.97 5.82 -8.09
C ASP A 18 15.38 5.69 -9.49
N ALA A 19 14.51 4.70 -9.72
CA ALA A 19 13.79 4.59 -10.99
C ALA A 19 12.80 5.76 -11.19
N MET A 20 12.11 6.18 -10.12
CA MET A 20 11.18 7.32 -10.17
C MET A 20 11.86 8.64 -10.55
N LYS A 21 13.12 8.86 -10.15
CA LYS A 21 13.90 10.06 -10.50
C LYS A 21 14.07 10.28 -12.02
N LYS A 22 13.82 9.28 -12.85
CA LYS A 22 13.82 9.41 -14.30
C LYS A 22 12.57 10.10 -14.85
N TYR A 23 11.51 10.15 -14.07
CA TYR A 23 10.19 10.62 -14.50
C TYR A 23 9.68 11.82 -13.71
N PHE A 24 10.24 12.08 -12.53
CA PHE A 24 9.84 13.16 -11.63
C PHE A 24 11.02 14.08 -11.34
N ASP A 25 10.76 15.39 -11.25
CA ASP A 25 11.79 16.40 -10.99
C ASP A 25 12.34 16.30 -9.57
N GLU A 26 11.48 15.87 -8.63
CA GLU A 26 11.81 15.68 -7.21
C GLU A 26 11.19 14.37 -6.72
N VAL A 27 11.96 13.55 -6.01
CA VAL A 27 11.50 12.29 -5.41
C VAL A 27 11.97 12.23 -3.96
N ASP A 28 11.03 12.33 -3.04
CA ASP A 28 11.28 12.19 -1.62
C ASP A 28 11.05 10.74 -1.16
N MET A 29 12.01 10.20 -0.40
CA MET A 29 11.81 8.94 0.33
C MET A 29 11.32 9.25 1.74
N ILE A 30 10.07 8.88 2.03
CA ILE A 30 9.44 9.09 3.32
C ILE A 30 9.43 7.77 4.08
N GLN A 31 10.02 7.78 5.27
CA GLN A 31 10.03 6.61 6.15
C GLN A 31 8.65 6.44 6.79
N LEU A 32 8.00 5.29 6.55
CA LEU A 32 6.69 4.99 7.12
C LEU A 32 6.67 5.07 8.65
N ARG A 33 7.80 4.80 9.30
CA ARG A 33 7.94 4.83 10.75
C ARG A 33 7.90 6.24 11.34
N ASP A 34 8.17 7.25 10.52
CA ASP A 34 8.22 8.66 10.91
C ASP A 34 6.93 9.39 10.49
N ILE A 35 5.92 8.64 10.04
CA ILE A 35 4.60 9.17 9.71
C ILE A 35 3.69 9.05 10.93
N GLU A 36 3.01 10.13 11.22
CA GLU A 36 1.95 10.22 12.20
C GLU A 36 0.64 10.60 11.50
N VAL A 37 -0.45 10.03 11.96
CA VAL A 37 -1.80 10.37 11.47
C VAL A 37 -2.53 11.10 12.59
N SER A 38 -2.86 12.35 12.35
CA SER A 38 -3.69 13.15 13.24
C SER A 38 -5.15 13.03 12.83
N LEU A 39 -6.00 12.64 13.75
CA LEU A 39 -7.44 12.53 13.56
C LEU A 39 -8.16 13.45 14.55
N GLY A 40 -9.12 14.22 14.07
CA GLY A 40 -9.88 15.18 14.89
C GLY A 40 -10.80 16.04 14.03
N LYS A 41 -10.88 17.33 14.33
CA LYS A 41 -11.64 18.27 13.51
C LYS A 41 -11.10 18.37 12.08
N GLU A 42 -9.79 18.32 11.96
CA GLU A 42 -9.07 18.20 10.69
C GLU A 42 -8.19 16.95 10.77
N SER A 43 -8.21 16.17 9.70
CA SER A 43 -7.37 14.97 9.60
C SER A 43 -6.16 15.28 8.74
N ASP A 44 -4.97 15.05 9.27
CA ASP A 44 -3.72 15.33 8.56
C ASP A 44 -2.71 14.19 8.69
N ILE A 45 -1.77 14.16 7.76
CA ILE A 45 -0.63 13.27 7.76
C ILE A 45 0.59 14.12 8.09
N LEU A 46 1.24 13.77 9.19
CA LEU A 46 2.47 14.42 9.62
C LEU A 46 3.66 13.54 9.28
N TYR A 47 4.75 14.16 8.90
CA TYR A 47 6.04 13.54 8.72
C TYR A 47 7.08 14.25 9.59
N GLN A 48 7.64 13.54 10.56
CA GLN A 48 8.58 14.10 11.55
C GLN A 48 7.98 15.30 12.30
N GLY A 49 6.70 15.22 12.65
CA GLY A 49 5.98 16.24 13.41
C GLY A 49 5.45 17.43 12.59
N GLU A 50 5.78 17.52 11.30
CA GLU A 50 5.31 18.58 10.42
C GLU A 50 4.31 18.04 9.37
N PRO A 51 3.35 18.87 8.91
CA PRO A 51 2.44 18.47 7.85
C PRO A 51 3.19 17.96 6.61
N MET A 52 2.77 16.84 6.08
CA MET A 52 3.40 16.24 4.90
C MET A 52 3.26 17.20 3.70
N LYS A 53 4.34 17.39 2.97
CA LYS A 53 4.35 18.18 1.73
C LYS A 53 3.31 17.66 0.73
N GLN A 54 2.90 18.52 -0.19
CA GLN A 54 2.06 18.12 -1.31
C GLN A 54 2.89 17.48 -2.41
N TYR A 55 2.37 16.40 -2.99
CA TYR A 55 2.98 15.65 -4.07
C TYR A 55 1.99 15.43 -5.21
N ASP A 56 2.51 15.35 -6.43
CA ASP A 56 1.74 14.97 -7.61
C ASP A 56 1.53 13.45 -7.68
N CYS A 57 2.51 12.70 -7.18
CA CYS A 57 2.47 11.24 -7.12
C CYS A 57 2.91 10.74 -5.73
N VAL A 58 2.16 9.80 -5.16
CA VAL A 58 2.57 9.10 -3.94
C VAL A 58 2.52 7.59 -4.16
N PHE A 59 3.67 6.94 -4.06
CA PHE A 59 3.78 5.49 -4.09
C PHE A 59 3.98 4.95 -2.68
N LEU A 60 2.99 4.20 -2.18
CA LEU A 60 3.04 3.54 -0.89
C LEU A 60 3.53 2.09 -1.07
N LYS A 61 4.56 1.71 -0.33
CA LYS A 61 5.17 0.38 -0.42
C LYS A 61 5.52 -0.18 0.95
N GLY A 62 4.91 -1.31 1.30
CA GLY A 62 5.18 -1.97 2.57
C GLY A 62 4.78 -3.44 2.58
N SER A 63 5.07 -4.12 3.68
CA SER A 63 4.66 -5.50 3.91
C SER A 63 3.24 -5.58 4.49
N PHE A 64 2.68 -6.79 4.49
CA PHE A 64 1.35 -7.06 5.04
C PHE A 64 1.18 -6.58 6.50
N ARG A 65 2.24 -6.54 7.29
CA ARG A 65 2.23 -6.06 8.68
C ARG A 65 1.80 -4.61 8.81
N TYR A 66 1.99 -3.83 7.75
CA TYR A 66 1.68 -2.41 7.69
C TYR A 66 0.48 -2.10 6.79
N ALA A 67 -0.23 -3.13 6.31
CA ALA A 67 -1.32 -2.97 5.35
C ALA A 67 -2.40 -2.02 5.85
N HIS A 68 -2.78 -2.10 7.12
CA HIS A 68 -3.82 -1.24 7.70
C HIS A 68 -3.42 0.24 7.72
N ILE A 69 -2.20 0.56 8.17
CA ILE A 69 -1.75 1.95 8.19
C ILE A 69 -1.52 2.47 6.77
N LEU A 70 -0.96 1.65 5.87
CA LEU A 70 -0.79 2.02 4.46
C LEU A 70 -2.14 2.30 3.79
N ARG A 71 -3.15 1.46 4.05
CA ARG A 71 -4.50 1.69 3.57
C ARG A 71 -5.09 3.00 4.10
N SER A 72 -4.92 3.28 5.39
CA SER A 72 -5.42 4.51 6.01
C SER A 72 -4.75 5.74 5.42
N ILE A 73 -3.42 5.73 5.26
CA ILE A 73 -2.68 6.81 4.62
C ILE A 73 -3.14 6.98 3.16
N ALA A 74 -3.28 5.88 2.42
CA ALA A 74 -3.78 5.93 1.04
C ALA A 74 -5.17 6.58 0.97
N SER A 75 -6.11 6.16 1.83
CA SER A 75 -7.46 6.75 1.89
C SER A 75 -7.46 8.24 2.20
N MET A 76 -6.53 8.71 3.03
CA MET A 76 -6.40 10.14 3.34
C MET A 76 -5.80 10.95 2.19
N LEU A 77 -5.03 10.30 1.32
CA LEU A 77 -4.39 10.92 0.16
C LEU A 77 -5.25 10.85 -1.10
N GLU A 78 -6.21 9.93 -1.16
CA GLU A 78 -7.15 9.84 -2.28
C GLU A 78 -7.90 11.16 -2.47
N GLY A 79 -7.90 11.66 -3.70
CA GLY A 79 -8.48 12.96 -4.06
C GLY A 79 -7.61 14.18 -3.74
N LYS A 80 -6.51 14.01 -2.97
CA LYS A 80 -5.53 15.07 -2.69
C LYS A 80 -4.27 14.95 -3.56
N VAL A 81 -3.97 13.75 -4.03
CA VAL A 81 -2.81 13.41 -4.86
C VAL A 81 -3.32 13.07 -6.26
N ALA A 82 -2.70 13.63 -7.28
CA ALA A 82 -3.11 13.42 -8.67
C ALA A 82 -2.95 11.97 -9.13
N TYR A 83 -1.92 11.27 -8.65
CA TYR A 83 -1.66 9.89 -9.03
C TYR A 83 -1.14 9.04 -7.86
N MET A 84 -1.81 7.92 -7.64
CA MET A 84 -1.39 6.87 -6.71
C MET A 84 -1.39 5.52 -7.44
N PRO A 85 -0.22 4.89 -7.64
CA PRO A 85 -0.13 3.58 -8.32
C PRO A 85 -0.91 2.47 -7.63
N ILE A 86 -1.05 2.56 -6.31
CA ILE A 86 -1.76 1.59 -5.49
C ILE A 86 -2.86 2.32 -4.72
N PRO A 87 -4.14 2.11 -5.07
CA PRO A 87 -5.26 2.69 -4.35
C PRO A 87 -5.45 2.04 -2.97
N ALA A 88 -6.17 2.71 -2.08
CA ALA A 88 -6.36 2.26 -0.70
C ALA A 88 -6.91 0.83 -0.60
N ASP A 89 -7.91 0.49 -1.41
CA ASP A 89 -8.55 -0.83 -1.37
C ASP A 89 -7.63 -1.98 -1.80
N ALA A 90 -6.61 -1.69 -2.62
CA ALA A 90 -5.63 -2.68 -3.02
C ALA A 90 -4.86 -3.25 -1.82
N PHE A 91 -4.60 -2.44 -0.78
CA PHE A 91 -3.91 -2.91 0.42
C PHE A 91 -4.71 -3.97 1.19
N SER A 92 -6.04 -3.86 1.22
CA SER A 92 -6.90 -4.89 1.82
C SER A 92 -6.95 -6.16 0.97
N THR A 93 -7.07 -6.00 -0.33
CA THR A 93 -7.23 -7.10 -1.29
C THR A 93 -5.97 -7.96 -1.39
N VAL A 94 -4.80 -7.33 -1.67
CA VAL A 94 -3.57 -8.09 -1.98
C VAL A 94 -2.97 -8.79 -0.75
N HIS A 95 -3.27 -8.33 0.44
CA HIS A 95 -2.81 -8.95 1.68
C HIS A 95 -3.77 -10.01 2.23
N ASN A 96 -4.95 -10.14 1.66
CA ASN A 96 -5.90 -11.21 1.95
C ASN A 96 -5.93 -12.20 0.77
N LYS A 97 -5.19 -13.31 0.90
CA LYS A 97 -5.06 -14.29 -0.18
C LYS A 97 -6.40 -14.90 -0.61
N LEU A 98 -7.30 -15.16 0.32
CA LEU A 98 -8.62 -15.68 0.00
C LEU A 98 -9.42 -14.66 -0.80
N LEU A 99 -9.44 -13.40 -0.37
CA LEU A 99 -10.13 -12.33 -1.09
C LEU A 99 -9.52 -12.12 -2.49
N THR A 100 -8.19 -12.16 -2.59
CA THR A 100 -7.50 -12.07 -3.89
C THR A 100 -7.96 -13.19 -4.83
N HIS A 101 -8.01 -14.44 -4.36
CA HIS A 101 -8.45 -15.57 -5.17
C HIS A 101 -9.92 -15.48 -5.56
N LEU A 102 -10.80 -15.00 -4.66
CA LEU A 102 -12.21 -14.77 -4.97
C LEU A 102 -12.37 -13.72 -6.09
N ILE A 103 -11.63 -12.63 -6.01
CA ILE A 103 -11.66 -11.58 -7.04
C ILE A 103 -11.12 -12.11 -8.37
N MET A 104 -10.01 -12.86 -8.36
CA MET A 104 -9.47 -13.50 -9.56
C MET A 104 -10.50 -14.43 -10.20
N GLN A 105 -11.21 -15.23 -9.41
CA GLN A 105 -12.27 -16.12 -9.88
C GLN A 105 -13.42 -15.34 -10.51
N GLN A 106 -13.89 -14.27 -9.88
CA GLN A 106 -14.96 -13.41 -10.40
C GLN A 106 -14.60 -12.78 -11.74
N HIS A 107 -13.31 -12.51 -11.98
CA HIS A 107 -12.81 -11.94 -13.23
C HIS A 107 -12.31 -12.99 -14.23
N ASN A 108 -12.56 -14.28 -13.99
CA ASN A 108 -12.12 -15.39 -14.84
C ASN A 108 -10.59 -15.41 -15.10
N ILE A 109 -9.81 -14.96 -14.12
CA ILE A 109 -8.34 -15.01 -14.20
C ILE A 109 -7.90 -16.44 -13.90
N PRO A 110 -7.10 -17.09 -14.77
CA PRO A 110 -6.59 -18.43 -14.53
C PRO A 110 -5.79 -18.50 -13.23
N MET A 111 -6.13 -19.45 -12.38
CA MET A 111 -5.46 -19.65 -11.10
C MET A 111 -5.44 -21.13 -10.74
N PRO A 112 -4.47 -21.59 -9.91
CA PRO A 112 -4.46 -22.94 -9.40
C PRO A 112 -5.69 -23.23 -8.55
N ARG A 113 -6.13 -24.49 -8.53
CA ARG A 113 -7.17 -24.92 -7.60
C ARG A 113 -6.66 -24.68 -6.17
N THR A 114 -7.41 -23.90 -5.40
CA THR A 114 -7.01 -23.44 -4.07
C THR A 114 -8.07 -23.79 -3.05
N TYR A 115 -7.66 -24.38 -1.95
CA TYR A 115 -8.49 -24.71 -0.82
C TYR A 115 -8.01 -23.93 0.41
N VAL A 116 -8.95 -23.48 1.22
CA VAL A 116 -8.69 -22.82 2.49
C VAL A 116 -9.52 -23.51 3.55
N SER A 117 -8.87 -23.96 4.61
CA SER A 117 -9.53 -24.56 5.77
C SER A 117 -9.07 -23.89 7.06
N SER A 118 -9.91 -23.92 8.08
CA SER A 118 -9.59 -23.36 9.39
C SER A 118 -8.88 -24.33 10.33
N THR A 119 -8.92 -25.64 10.02
CA THR A 119 -8.33 -26.70 10.85
C THR A 119 -7.51 -27.67 10.01
N VAL A 120 -6.59 -28.37 10.66
CA VAL A 120 -5.77 -29.42 10.03
C VAL A 120 -6.65 -30.60 9.62
N GLU A 121 -7.65 -30.95 10.42
CA GLU A 121 -8.61 -32.03 10.17
C GLU A 121 -9.38 -31.77 8.87
N ALA A 122 -9.97 -30.58 8.74
CA ALA A 122 -10.66 -30.17 7.51
C ALA A 122 -9.74 -30.11 6.30
N ALA A 123 -8.45 -29.77 6.47
CA ALA A 123 -7.48 -29.79 5.39
C ALA A 123 -7.20 -31.21 4.90
N LYS A 124 -7.14 -32.20 5.78
CA LYS A 124 -6.92 -33.62 5.42
C LYS A 124 -8.05 -34.23 4.60
N GLU A 125 -9.29 -33.76 4.79
CA GLU A 125 -10.44 -34.22 4.01
C GLU A 125 -10.45 -33.72 2.56
N LEU A 126 -9.58 -32.76 2.23
CA LEU A 126 -9.46 -32.18 0.88
C LEU A 126 -8.41 -32.88 0.00
N LEU A 127 -7.62 -33.77 0.57
CA LEU A 127 -6.56 -34.53 -0.11
C LEU A 127 -7.07 -35.90 -0.56
#